data_4ca6475f0f88a1fbadec9ca8a0e07d97
#
_entry.id   4ca6475f0f88a1fbadec9ca8a0e07d97
#
_cell.length_a   1.000
_cell.length_b   1.000
_cell.length_c   1.000
_cell.angle_alpha   90.00
_cell.angle_beta   90.00
_cell.angle_gamma   90.00
#
_symmetry.space_group_name_H-M   'P 1'
#
loop_
_entity.id
_entity.type
_entity.pdbx_description
1 polymer ?
#
loop_
_entity_poly.entity_id
_entity_poly.type
_entity_poly.pdbx_seq_one_letter_code
_entity_poly.pdbx_strand_id
1 'polypeptide(L)'
;KGWVFSLDFMVYVLLGVMHNVGSKMERLHTDDNFPKIVEVWEKLENDTLDYVFSVLRSNAYIDHTKEINSVYALVPIIVYAFNKGKTKMSQIEINKAVKWFYYSQIRTRYVSQLPQKLDRDLKVIVNDDNPFDKLIAVIESERKLEIDKDEFVGIGVSHPLWGLMKWYFKSKGAKCLSTGISISKTMGKRYELEYDHIFPYSVLSGSGYDINNRLKYSYAQEITNRAILTSLSNRTKSAMMAEGYLKEVKQKFPDSLKLQCIPDDEMLWKLENFELFLENRRKLLASELNDFLNNLTDSKVDDVNVDVYDMIHAGENHYVELKSTLRYDMKTNQVNKELEQVILKTIAAFSNGRGRTLIIGVTDDLEIIGLENDYDTLSEGNKDTFELHLRNLVNTSYGVGFAANNLAITFPVIDDVEICVIEIKQGLKPVYTNVIDKYGIKSEKFYVRSGNSSPALPTSEVASYIRSRFDVFS
;
A
#
# COMPACT_ATOMS: atom_id res chain seq x y z
N LYS A 1 -5.22 9.59 0.97
CA LYS A 1 -6.70 9.42 0.98
C LYS A 1 -7.03 7.96 1.31
N GLY A 2 -8.12 7.70 2.08
CA GLY A 2 -8.57 6.33 2.44
C GLY A 2 -8.34 5.94 3.91
N TRP A 3 -7.42 6.58 4.60
CA TRP A 3 -7.18 6.35 6.02
C TRP A 3 -7.99 7.34 6.86
N VAL A 4 -9.01 6.81 7.57
CA VAL A 4 -9.92 7.60 8.43
C VAL A 4 -9.97 6.93 9.79
N PHE A 5 -9.63 7.67 10.84
CA PHE A 5 -9.57 7.17 12.21
C PHE A 5 -10.44 8.02 13.14
N SER A 6 -10.94 7.40 14.19
CA SER A 6 -11.66 8.10 15.27
C SER A 6 -10.68 8.82 16.21
N LEU A 7 -11.19 9.75 16.98
CA LEU A 7 -10.44 10.40 18.05
C LEU A 7 -9.90 9.38 19.06
N ASP A 8 -10.73 8.38 19.43
CA ASP A 8 -10.32 7.32 20.36
C ASP A 8 -9.09 6.56 19.86
N PHE A 9 -9.04 6.24 18.57
CA PHE A 9 -7.85 5.59 17.99
C PHE A 9 -6.61 6.45 18.18
N MET A 10 -6.72 7.77 17.91
CA MET A 10 -5.60 8.70 18.06
C MET A 10 -5.13 8.81 19.52
N VAL A 11 -6.07 8.78 20.47
CA VAL A 11 -5.75 8.73 21.90
C VAL A 11 -4.97 7.46 22.26
N TYR A 12 -5.36 6.30 21.74
CA TYR A 12 -4.60 5.05 21.96
C TYR A 12 -3.20 5.09 21.33
N VAL A 13 -3.05 5.70 20.15
CA VAL A 13 -1.74 5.89 19.53
C VAL A 13 -0.85 6.78 20.41
N LEU A 14 -1.35 7.92 20.86
CA LEU A 14 -0.61 8.84 21.75
C LEU A 14 -0.23 8.17 23.08
N LEU A 15 -1.17 7.47 23.72
CA LEU A 15 -0.88 6.67 24.93
C LEU A 15 0.21 5.64 24.69
N GLY A 16 0.13 4.93 23.58
CA GLY A 16 1.10 3.92 23.20
C GLY A 16 2.50 4.51 23.01
N VAL A 17 2.60 5.61 22.25
CA VAL A 17 3.88 6.25 21.92
C VAL A 17 4.50 6.98 23.11
N MET A 18 3.69 7.67 23.92
CA MET A 18 4.20 8.48 25.05
C MET A 18 4.46 7.67 26.31
N HIS A 19 3.65 6.65 26.54
CA HIS A 19 3.61 5.95 27.84
C HIS A 19 3.71 4.43 27.75
N ASN A 20 3.72 3.85 26.55
CA ASN A 20 3.73 2.40 26.30
C ASN A 20 2.57 1.67 27.00
N VAL A 21 1.40 2.27 27.04
CA VAL A 21 0.19 1.71 27.66
C VAL A 21 -1.00 1.84 26.74
N GLY A 22 -1.95 0.92 26.86
CA GLY A 22 -3.25 0.95 26.17
C GLY A 22 -4.41 1.27 27.13
N SER A 23 -4.12 1.52 28.40
CA SER A 23 -5.05 1.94 29.44
C SER A 23 -4.53 3.19 30.15
N LYS A 24 -5.28 3.74 31.11
CA LYS A 24 -4.89 4.92 31.91
C LYS A 24 -4.83 6.20 31.07
N MET A 25 -5.94 6.52 30.42
CA MET A 25 -6.10 7.74 29.61
C MET A 25 -5.84 9.03 30.42
N GLU A 26 -6.01 8.98 31.74
CA GLU A 26 -5.67 10.08 32.67
C GLU A 26 -4.21 10.56 32.54
N ARG A 27 -3.30 9.71 32.05
CA ARG A 27 -1.90 10.09 31.83
C ARG A 27 -1.70 11.17 30.77
N LEU A 28 -2.65 11.33 29.86
CA LEU A 28 -2.64 12.39 28.84
C LEU A 28 -3.24 13.72 29.36
N HIS A 29 -4.02 13.70 30.45
CA HIS A 29 -4.78 14.85 30.95
C HIS A 29 -4.04 15.74 31.94
N THR A 30 -2.71 15.71 31.94
CA THR A 30 -1.93 16.62 32.79
C THR A 30 -1.48 17.82 31.97
N ASP A 31 -1.56 19.06 32.56
CA ASP A 31 -1.21 20.31 31.87
C ASP A 31 0.23 20.29 31.33
N ASP A 32 1.15 19.62 32.03
CA ASP A 32 2.55 19.45 31.62
C ASP A 32 2.73 18.57 30.37
N ASN A 33 1.72 17.82 29.97
CA ASN A 33 1.80 16.92 28.82
C ASN A 33 1.42 17.60 27.50
N PHE A 34 0.70 18.72 27.52
CA PHE A 34 0.22 19.35 26.30
C PHE A 34 1.33 19.71 25.30
N PRO A 35 2.43 20.37 25.68
CA PRO A 35 3.54 20.62 24.75
C PRO A 35 4.16 19.36 24.18
N LYS A 36 4.29 18.31 25.03
CA LYS A 36 4.83 16.99 24.60
C LYS A 36 3.88 16.27 23.63
N ILE A 37 2.57 16.39 23.83
CA ILE A 37 1.58 15.82 22.92
C ILE A 37 1.72 16.45 21.54
N VAL A 38 1.89 17.79 21.47
CA VAL A 38 2.09 18.49 20.19
C VAL A 38 3.36 18.02 19.49
N GLU A 39 4.49 17.97 20.19
CA GLU A 39 5.77 17.49 19.65
C GLU A 39 5.67 16.04 19.12
N VAL A 40 5.07 15.16 19.94
CA VAL A 40 4.89 13.76 19.57
C VAL A 40 3.95 13.62 18.38
N TRP A 41 2.88 14.42 18.33
CA TRP A 41 1.94 14.43 17.24
C TRP A 41 2.59 14.88 15.92
N GLU A 42 3.35 15.97 15.94
CA GLU A 42 4.11 16.44 14.79
C GLU A 42 5.05 15.35 14.24
N LYS A 43 5.73 14.62 15.12
CA LYS A 43 6.60 13.51 14.72
C LYS A 43 5.82 12.31 14.17
N LEU A 44 4.66 11.99 14.77
CA LEU A 44 3.76 10.95 14.26
C LEU A 44 3.25 11.29 12.85
N GLU A 45 2.72 12.49 12.68
CA GLU A 45 2.13 12.94 11.41
C GLU A 45 3.18 13.05 10.30
N ASN A 46 4.33 13.64 10.58
CA ASN A 46 5.34 13.90 9.55
C ASN A 46 6.20 12.67 9.17
N ASP A 47 6.27 11.65 10.03
CA ASP A 47 7.22 10.56 9.86
C ASP A 47 6.63 9.17 9.94
N THR A 48 5.81 8.93 10.96
CA THR A 48 5.50 7.55 11.35
C THR A 48 4.24 7.04 10.67
N LEU A 49 3.18 7.85 10.64
CA LEU A 49 1.89 7.41 10.12
C LEU A 49 1.96 7.13 8.62
N ASP A 50 2.54 8.05 7.83
CA ASP A 50 2.70 7.86 6.40
C ASP A 50 3.57 6.64 6.09
N TYR A 51 4.65 6.44 6.86
CA TYR A 51 5.49 5.26 6.72
C TYR A 51 4.70 3.96 6.99
N VAL A 52 3.96 3.89 8.10
CA VAL A 52 3.17 2.69 8.44
C VAL A 52 2.08 2.45 7.38
N PHE A 53 1.41 3.48 6.89
CA PHE A 53 0.39 3.33 5.85
C PHE A 53 1.00 2.89 4.51
N SER A 54 2.20 3.34 4.18
CA SER A 54 2.94 2.85 3.01
C SER A 54 3.28 1.36 3.17
N VAL A 55 3.79 0.95 4.34
CA VAL A 55 4.05 -0.47 4.64
C VAL A 55 2.78 -1.32 4.49
N LEU A 56 1.64 -0.84 5.00
CA LEU A 56 0.38 -1.58 4.90
C LEU A 56 -0.10 -1.73 3.45
N ARG A 57 0.06 -0.70 2.62
CA ARG A 57 -0.28 -0.79 1.20
C ARG A 57 0.63 -1.77 0.47
N SER A 58 1.93 -1.57 0.58
CA SER A 58 2.91 -2.31 -0.21
C SER A 58 3.11 -3.75 0.26
N ASN A 59 2.99 -4.03 1.56
CA ASN A 59 3.32 -5.34 2.13
C ASN A 59 2.10 -6.10 2.66
N ALA A 60 1.02 -5.38 3.04
CA ALA A 60 -0.20 -6.01 3.53
C ALA A 60 -1.40 -5.87 2.58
N TYR A 61 -1.23 -5.20 1.43
CA TYR A 61 -2.24 -5.02 0.38
C TYR A 61 -3.54 -4.36 0.88
N ILE A 62 -3.39 -3.42 1.83
CA ILE A 62 -4.49 -2.70 2.49
C ILE A 62 -4.46 -1.24 2.05
N ASP A 63 -5.50 -0.77 1.37
CA ASP A 63 -5.56 0.57 0.78
C ASP A 63 -6.27 1.59 1.68
N HIS A 64 -7.20 1.14 2.52
CA HIS A 64 -7.97 2.02 3.39
C HIS A 64 -8.54 1.33 4.64
N THR A 65 -8.91 2.14 5.65
CA THR A 65 -9.42 1.67 6.95
C THR A 65 -10.68 0.81 6.88
N LYS A 66 -11.51 0.96 5.84
CA LYS A 66 -12.72 0.14 5.65
C LYS A 66 -12.42 -1.34 5.37
N GLU A 67 -11.19 -1.66 4.99
CA GLU A 67 -10.76 -3.05 4.77
C GLU A 67 -10.36 -3.74 6.07
N ILE A 68 -10.14 -2.97 7.15
CA ILE A 68 -9.62 -3.44 8.43
C ILE A 68 -10.80 -3.71 9.37
N ASN A 69 -10.82 -4.89 9.98
CA ASN A 69 -11.83 -5.27 10.94
C ASN A 69 -11.67 -4.54 12.28
N SER A 70 -10.44 -4.47 12.79
CA SER A 70 -10.09 -3.69 13.98
C SER A 70 -8.86 -2.82 13.72
N VAL A 71 -9.06 -1.50 13.65
CA VAL A 71 -7.98 -0.52 13.44
C VAL A 71 -7.00 -0.49 14.62
N TYR A 72 -7.40 -0.93 15.80
CA TYR A 72 -6.55 -0.94 17.00
C TYR A 72 -5.34 -1.87 16.88
N ALA A 73 -5.36 -2.84 15.97
CA ALA A 73 -4.18 -3.63 15.62
C ALA A 73 -3.04 -2.81 14.97
N LEU A 74 -3.33 -1.60 14.53
CA LEU A 74 -2.29 -0.69 14.03
C LEU A 74 -1.50 -0.03 15.15
N VAL A 75 -2.05 0.10 16.37
CA VAL A 75 -1.39 0.80 17.48
C VAL A 75 -0.02 0.19 17.82
N PRO A 76 0.15 -1.14 18.02
CA PRO A 76 1.46 -1.75 18.25
C PRO A 76 2.45 -1.52 17.10
N ILE A 77 1.99 -1.58 15.84
CA ILE A 77 2.84 -1.35 14.67
C ILE A 77 3.31 0.11 14.63
N ILE A 78 2.40 1.05 14.89
CA ILE A 78 2.73 2.49 14.92
C ILE A 78 3.73 2.78 16.04
N VAL A 79 3.52 2.24 17.24
CA VAL A 79 4.43 2.41 18.38
C VAL A 79 5.80 1.82 18.06
N TYR A 80 5.85 0.62 17.48
CA TYR A 80 7.12 -0.01 17.07
C TYR A 80 7.85 0.85 16.02
N ALA A 81 7.15 1.29 14.98
CA ALA A 81 7.72 2.13 13.94
C ALA A 81 8.20 3.50 14.47
N PHE A 82 7.45 4.10 15.40
CA PHE A 82 7.82 5.34 16.06
C PHE A 82 9.11 5.19 16.86
N ASN A 83 9.24 4.10 17.63
CA ASN A 83 10.43 3.80 18.44
C ASN A 83 11.67 3.53 17.58
N LYS A 84 11.51 2.91 16.40
CA LYS A 84 12.58 2.76 15.40
C LYS A 84 13.06 4.11 14.83
N GLY A 85 12.18 5.08 14.75
CA GLY A 85 12.49 6.43 14.28
C GLY A 85 13.12 6.44 12.89
N LYS A 86 14.30 7.04 12.76
CA LYS A 86 15.02 7.17 11.47
C LYS A 86 15.49 5.84 10.88
N THR A 87 15.73 4.81 11.70
CA THR A 87 16.26 3.51 11.25
C THR A 87 15.24 2.74 10.41
N LYS A 88 13.93 3.00 10.62
CA LYS A 88 12.81 2.25 10.01
C LYS A 88 12.85 0.76 10.32
N MET A 89 11.80 0.04 9.92
CA MET A 89 11.75 -1.41 10.03
C MET A 89 12.50 -2.06 8.87
N SER A 90 13.27 -3.11 9.16
CA SER A 90 13.79 -4.01 8.13
C SER A 90 12.65 -4.81 7.48
N GLN A 91 12.88 -5.39 6.30
CA GLN A 91 11.86 -6.20 5.65
C GLN A 91 11.41 -7.40 6.49
N ILE A 92 12.33 -8.01 7.23
CA ILE A 92 12.00 -9.11 8.15
C ILE A 92 11.01 -8.64 9.22
N GLU A 93 11.27 -7.47 9.83
CA GLU A 93 10.37 -6.87 10.83
C GLU A 93 9.02 -6.48 10.22
N ILE A 94 9.00 -5.95 8.99
CA ILE A 94 7.78 -5.65 8.24
C ILE A 94 6.96 -6.92 8.01
N ASN A 95 7.58 -7.98 7.51
CA ASN A 95 6.91 -9.26 7.25
C ASN A 95 6.30 -9.86 8.53
N LYS A 96 7.04 -9.81 9.64
CA LYS A 96 6.56 -10.26 10.94
C LYS A 96 5.40 -9.39 11.46
N ALA A 97 5.50 -8.07 11.31
CA ALA A 97 4.44 -7.13 11.68
C ALA A 97 3.16 -7.37 10.87
N VAL A 98 3.29 -7.57 9.56
CA VAL A 98 2.17 -7.88 8.65
C VAL A 98 1.54 -9.24 9.00
N LYS A 99 2.36 -10.27 9.24
CA LYS A 99 1.88 -11.60 9.67
C LYS A 99 1.09 -11.51 10.97
N TRP A 100 1.64 -10.83 11.98
CA TRP A 100 0.91 -10.57 13.21
C TRP A 100 -0.37 -9.78 13.00
N PHE A 101 -0.33 -8.73 12.16
CA PHE A 101 -1.52 -7.95 11.84
C PHE A 101 -2.62 -8.83 11.27
N TYR A 102 -2.33 -9.69 10.30
CA TYR A 102 -3.31 -10.61 9.72
C TYR A 102 -3.92 -11.53 10.78
N TYR A 103 -3.10 -12.17 11.62
CA TYR A 103 -3.61 -12.99 12.71
C TYR A 103 -4.44 -12.20 13.71
N SER A 104 -4.05 -10.96 14.03
CA SER A 104 -4.82 -10.10 14.94
C SER A 104 -6.22 -9.78 14.40
N GLN A 105 -6.36 -9.67 13.07
CA GLN A 105 -7.64 -9.46 12.40
C GLN A 105 -8.50 -10.72 12.40
N ILE A 106 -7.97 -11.84 11.88
CA ILE A 106 -8.76 -13.08 11.72
C ILE A 106 -9.08 -13.76 13.06
N ARG A 107 -8.21 -13.59 14.06
CA ARG A 107 -8.43 -14.11 15.43
C ARG A 107 -9.06 -13.06 16.35
N THR A 108 -9.52 -11.93 15.81
CA THR A 108 -10.32 -10.90 16.50
C THR A 108 -9.67 -10.41 17.81
N ARG A 109 -8.35 -10.16 17.80
CA ARG A 109 -7.56 -9.83 19.00
C ARG A 109 -8.17 -8.70 19.83
N TYR A 110 -8.63 -7.63 19.18
CA TYR A 110 -9.08 -6.39 19.84
C TYR A 110 -10.60 -6.18 19.84
N VAL A 111 -11.39 -7.21 19.64
CA VAL A 111 -12.85 -7.11 19.70
C VAL A 111 -13.37 -7.01 21.14
N SER A 112 -12.61 -7.56 22.12
CA SER A 112 -12.94 -7.49 23.54
C SER A 112 -11.72 -7.18 24.37
N GLN A 113 -11.90 -6.54 25.55
CA GLN A 113 -10.84 -6.19 26.49
C GLN A 113 -9.71 -5.37 25.83
N LEU A 114 -10.08 -4.43 24.96
CA LEU A 114 -9.13 -3.64 24.17
C LEU A 114 -8.02 -2.99 25.03
N PRO A 115 -8.30 -2.22 26.12
CA PRO A 115 -7.25 -1.55 26.87
C PRO A 115 -6.24 -2.52 27.49
N GLN A 116 -6.72 -3.62 28.07
CA GLN A 116 -5.88 -4.62 28.75
C GLN A 116 -5.01 -5.40 27.74
N LYS A 117 -5.56 -5.72 26.59
CA LYS A 117 -4.81 -6.39 25.52
C LYS A 117 -3.75 -5.46 24.92
N LEU A 118 -4.09 -4.19 24.67
CA LEU A 118 -3.11 -3.21 24.24
C LEU A 118 -2.00 -3.00 25.26
N ASP A 119 -2.31 -2.91 26.55
CA ASP A 119 -1.28 -2.81 27.60
C ASP A 119 -0.28 -3.98 27.56
N ARG A 120 -0.78 -5.21 27.36
CA ARG A 120 0.08 -6.40 27.23
C ARG A 120 0.92 -6.36 25.96
N ASP A 121 0.29 -6.06 24.84
CA ASP A 121 0.96 -6.09 23.55
C ASP A 121 2.00 -4.97 23.45
N LEU A 122 1.73 -3.77 23.96
CA LEU A 122 2.69 -2.66 23.99
C LEU A 122 3.88 -2.94 24.90
N LYS A 123 3.70 -3.66 26.02
CA LYS A 123 4.83 -4.12 26.84
C LYS A 123 5.74 -5.07 26.05
N VAL A 124 5.18 -5.95 25.23
CA VAL A 124 5.97 -6.84 24.37
C VAL A 124 6.70 -6.01 23.31
N ILE A 125 6.03 -5.05 22.67
CA ILE A 125 6.63 -4.17 21.66
C ILE A 125 7.87 -3.44 22.16
N VAL A 126 7.90 -3.06 23.44
CA VAL A 126 8.99 -2.24 24.01
C VAL A 126 10.11 -3.09 24.59
N ASN A 127 9.80 -4.27 25.14
CA ASN A 127 10.74 -5.04 25.93
C ASN A 127 11.29 -6.28 25.23
N ASP A 128 10.87 -6.59 24.01
CA ASP A 128 11.30 -7.78 23.29
C ASP A 128 12.04 -7.43 22.00
N ASP A 129 13.09 -8.16 21.69
CA ASP A 129 13.88 -7.96 20.47
C ASP A 129 13.15 -8.47 19.21
N ASN A 130 12.23 -9.44 19.38
CA ASN A 130 11.40 -10.00 18.33
C ASN A 130 9.90 -9.91 18.69
N PRO A 131 9.36 -8.69 18.86
CA PRO A 131 8.06 -8.50 19.51
C PRO A 131 6.91 -9.13 18.71
N PHE A 132 6.94 -9.09 17.39
CA PHE A 132 5.84 -9.63 16.59
C PHE A 132 5.73 -11.15 16.64
N ASP A 133 6.85 -11.87 16.70
CA ASP A 133 6.84 -13.32 16.89
C ASP A 133 6.21 -13.68 18.24
N LYS A 134 6.57 -12.94 19.28
CA LYS A 134 5.98 -13.13 20.62
C LYS A 134 4.49 -12.78 20.66
N LEU A 135 4.09 -11.72 19.98
CA LEU A 135 2.67 -11.35 19.85
C LEU A 135 1.86 -12.40 19.07
N ILE A 136 2.46 -13.05 18.07
CA ILE A 136 1.85 -14.19 17.36
C ILE A 136 1.68 -15.37 18.32
N ALA A 137 2.72 -15.70 19.08
CA ALA A 137 2.65 -16.78 20.09
C ALA A 137 1.59 -16.51 21.17
N VAL A 138 1.36 -15.23 21.55
CA VAL A 138 0.25 -14.86 22.45
C VAL A 138 -1.10 -15.18 21.84
N ILE A 139 -1.30 -14.88 20.54
CA ILE A 139 -2.55 -15.24 19.85
C ILE A 139 -2.70 -16.76 19.78
N GLU A 140 -1.61 -17.48 19.46
CA GLU A 140 -1.58 -18.94 19.35
C GLU A 140 -1.94 -19.62 20.66
N SER A 141 -1.51 -19.09 21.80
CA SER A 141 -1.87 -19.60 23.12
C SER A 141 -3.38 -19.47 23.44
N GLU A 142 -4.07 -18.54 22.77
CA GLU A 142 -5.50 -18.29 22.97
C GLU A 142 -6.37 -18.98 21.88
N ARG A 143 -5.85 -19.12 20.66
CA ARG A 143 -6.59 -19.62 19.49
C ARG A 143 -5.65 -20.26 18.47
N LYS A 144 -6.07 -21.36 17.85
CA LYS A 144 -5.36 -21.99 16.74
C LYS A 144 -5.07 -20.97 15.63
N LEU A 145 -3.82 -20.87 15.19
CA LEU A 145 -3.43 -19.96 14.12
C LEU A 145 -3.88 -20.49 12.74
N GLU A 146 -3.72 -21.81 12.52
CA GLU A 146 -4.10 -22.45 11.26
C GLU A 146 -5.59 -22.25 10.97
N ILE A 147 -5.89 -21.87 9.73
CA ILE A 147 -7.24 -21.70 9.22
C ILE A 147 -7.77 -23.07 8.80
N ASP A 148 -8.87 -23.51 9.41
CA ASP A 148 -9.56 -24.73 9.01
C ASP A 148 -10.60 -24.42 7.93
N LYS A 149 -10.80 -25.38 7.00
CA LYS A 149 -11.84 -25.27 5.96
C LYS A 149 -13.25 -25.04 6.53
N ASP A 150 -13.51 -25.60 7.71
CA ASP A 150 -14.81 -25.49 8.35
C ASP A 150 -15.09 -24.09 8.94
N GLU A 151 -14.05 -23.25 9.11
CA GLU A 151 -14.22 -21.85 9.49
C GLU A 151 -14.92 -21.01 8.41
N PHE A 152 -14.97 -21.48 7.16
CA PHE A 152 -15.67 -20.80 6.07
C PHE A 152 -17.18 -21.10 6.04
N VAL A 153 -17.65 -22.14 6.73
CA VAL A 153 -19.03 -22.62 6.63
C VAL A 153 -20.01 -21.54 7.05
N GLY A 154 -20.82 -21.08 6.10
CA GLY A 154 -21.91 -20.13 6.33
C GLY A 154 -21.48 -18.71 6.71
N ILE A 155 -20.20 -18.35 6.65
CA ILE A 155 -19.74 -16.99 6.96
C ILE A 155 -19.91 -16.04 5.77
N GLY A 156 -20.37 -14.82 6.07
CA GLY A 156 -20.59 -13.76 5.07
C GLY A 156 -19.43 -12.75 4.99
N VAL A 157 -19.60 -11.75 4.14
CA VAL A 157 -18.58 -10.71 3.83
C VAL A 157 -18.18 -9.81 5.01
N SER A 158 -18.90 -9.84 6.12
CA SER A 158 -18.53 -9.14 7.36
C SER A 158 -17.50 -9.90 8.20
N HIS A 159 -17.23 -11.17 7.89
CA HIS A 159 -16.30 -11.99 8.65
C HIS A 159 -14.84 -11.60 8.33
N PRO A 160 -13.92 -11.59 9.32
CA PRO A 160 -12.52 -11.19 9.10
C PRO A 160 -11.75 -12.01 8.06
N LEU A 161 -12.08 -13.29 7.87
CA LEU A 161 -11.49 -14.11 6.81
C LEU A 161 -11.76 -13.56 5.41
N TRP A 162 -12.85 -12.82 5.21
CA TRP A 162 -13.10 -12.13 3.95
C TRP A 162 -12.05 -11.02 3.67
N GLY A 163 -11.63 -10.30 4.70
CA GLY A 163 -10.53 -9.33 4.61
C GLY A 163 -9.24 -10.00 4.16
N LEU A 164 -8.81 -11.05 4.87
CA LEU A 164 -7.60 -11.81 4.54
C LEU A 164 -7.66 -12.39 3.12
N MET A 165 -8.81 -12.94 2.71
CA MET A 165 -9.00 -13.48 1.36
C MET A 165 -8.80 -12.41 0.27
N LYS A 166 -9.30 -11.19 0.49
CA LYS A 166 -9.09 -10.06 -0.43
C LYS A 166 -7.61 -9.65 -0.50
N TRP A 167 -6.92 -9.53 0.62
CA TRP A 167 -5.49 -9.18 0.66
C TRP A 167 -4.64 -10.25 0.00
N TYR A 168 -4.96 -11.54 0.24
CA TYR A 168 -4.33 -12.65 -0.46
C TYR A 168 -4.52 -12.56 -1.98
N PHE A 169 -5.75 -12.31 -2.47
CA PHE A 169 -5.99 -12.18 -3.91
C PHE A 169 -5.23 -11.00 -4.51
N LYS A 170 -5.18 -9.85 -3.82
CA LYS A 170 -4.34 -8.71 -4.25
C LYS A 170 -2.86 -9.10 -4.33
N SER A 171 -2.33 -9.83 -3.35
CA SER A 171 -0.93 -10.27 -3.31
C SER A 171 -0.55 -11.21 -4.46
N LYS A 172 -1.51 -11.98 -4.96
CA LYS A 172 -1.32 -12.89 -6.10
C LYS A 172 -1.56 -12.22 -7.46
N GLY A 173 -1.84 -10.92 -7.47
CA GLY A 173 -2.20 -10.22 -8.70
C GLY A 173 -3.47 -10.77 -9.34
N ALA A 174 -4.45 -11.17 -8.53
CA ALA A 174 -5.71 -11.72 -9.03
C ALA A 174 -6.39 -10.77 -10.01
N LYS A 175 -7.08 -11.35 -10.98
CA LYS A 175 -7.74 -10.62 -12.06
C LYS A 175 -9.26 -10.68 -11.89
N CYS A 176 -9.92 -9.61 -12.31
CA CYS A 176 -11.36 -9.59 -12.47
C CYS A 176 -11.80 -10.67 -13.47
N LEU A 177 -12.73 -11.54 -13.06
CA LEU A 177 -13.15 -12.68 -13.88
C LEU A 177 -13.78 -12.26 -15.22
N SER A 178 -14.36 -11.07 -15.31
CA SER A 178 -15.07 -10.63 -16.52
C SER A 178 -14.24 -9.73 -17.44
N THR A 179 -13.21 -9.06 -16.93
CA THR A 179 -12.40 -8.11 -17.72
C THR A 179 -10.94 -8.50 -17.85
N GLY A 180 -10.46 -9.43 -17.03
CA GLY A 180 -9.05 -9.80 -16.99
C GLY A 180 -8.13 -8.73 -16.36
N ILE A 181 -8.68 -7.58 -15.95
CA ILE A 181 -7.92 -6.50 -15.30
C ILE A 181 -7.54 -6.94 -13.88
N SER A 182 -6.31 -6.65 -13.47
CA SER A 182 -5.86 -6.91 -12.10
C SER A 182 -6.72 -6.18 -11.07
N ILE A 183 -7.14 -6.88 -10.01
CA ILE A 183 -7.94 -6.28 -8.94
C ILE A 183 -7.15 -5.30 -8.07
N SER A 184 -5.82 -5.35 -8.10
CA SER A 184 -4.95 -4.36 -7.47
C SER A 184 -4.85 -3.06 -8.26
N LYS A 185 -5.24 -3.08 -9.54
CA LYS A 185 -5.15 -1.96 -10.48
C LYS A 185 -6.45 -1.17 -10.65
N THR A 186 -7.48 -1.46 -9.86
CA THR A 186 -8.81 -0.87 -10.04
C THR A 186 -8.90 0.51 -9.41
N MET A 187 -8.92 1.55 -10.22
CA MET A 187 -9.08 2.94 -9.78
C MET A 187 -10.28 3.62 -10.43
N GLY A 188 -10.93 4.52 -9.64
CA GLY A 188 -12.11 5.27 -10.08
C GLY A 188 -13.44 4.53 -9.91
N LYS A 189 -14.56 5.27 -9.97
CA LYS A 189 -15.91 4.75 -9.72
C LYS A 189 -16.36 3.59 -10.63
N ARG A 190 -15.78 3.48 -11.83
CA ARG A 190 -16.10 2.41 -12.78
C ARG A 190 -15.38 1.10 -12.48
N TYR A 191 -14.29 1.17 -11.75
CA TYR A 191 -13.45 0.03 -11.40
C TYR A 191 -13.49 -0.28 -9.91
N GLU A 192 -14.48 0.25 -9.18
CA GLU A 192 -14.71 -0.11 -7.80
C GLU A 192 -14.92 -1.63 -7.68
N LEU A 193 -14.26 -2.25 -6.70
CA LEU A 193 -14.36 -3.69 -6.51
C LEU A 193 -15.72 -4.05 -5.96
N GLU A 194 -16.40 -4.93 -6.66
CA GLU A 194 -17.65 -5.53 -6.22
C GLU A 194 -17.48 -7.02 -5.92
N TYR A 195 -18.30 -7.51 -5.04
CA TYR A 195 -18.22 -8.87 -4.52
C TYR A 195 -19.47 -9.63 -4.96
N ASP A 196 -19.39 -10.29 -6.11
CA ASP A 196 -20.53 -10.95 -6.69
C ASP A 196 -20.55 -12.45 -6.40
N HIS A 197 -21.75 -13.04 -6.41
CA HIS A 197 -21.93 -14.47 -6.27
C HIS A 197 -21.42 -15.21 -7.50
N ILE A 198 -20.65 -16.28 -7.31
CA ILE A 198 -20.26 -17.18 -8.39
C ILE A 198 -21.49 -17.93 -8.91
N PHE A 199 -22.23 -18.57 -8.00
CA PHE A 199 -23.58 -19.07 -8.25
C PHE A 199 -24.59 -17.99 -7.89
N PRO A 200 -25.30 -17.40 -8.86
CA PRO A 200 -26.20 -16.26 -8.61
C PRO A 200 -27.26 -16.57 -7.57
N TYR A 201 -27.47 -15.65 -6.62
CA TYR A 201 -28.46 -15.84 -5.56
C TYR A 201 -29.87 -16.01 -6.10
N SER A 202 -30.24 -15.36 -7.19
CA SER A 202 -31.54 -15.53 -7.86
C SER A 202 -31.83 -16.99 -8.29
N VAL A 203 -30.76 -17.69 -8.73
CA VAL A 203 -30.86 -19.12 -9.11
C VAL A 203 -30.91 -20.00 -7.87
N LEU A 204 -30.01 -19.73 -6.92
CA LEU A 204 -29.96 -20.51 -5.67
C LEU A 204 -31.25 -20.40 -4.85
N SER A 205 -31.84 -19.21 -4.76
CA SER A 205 -33.10 -19.01 -4.04
C SER A 205 -34.25 -19.80 -4.65
N GLY A 206 -34.32 -19.91 -5.99
CA GLY A 206 -35.27 -20.76 -6.69
C GLY A 206 -35.02 -22.26 -6.47
N SER A 207 -33.85 -22.64 -5.93
CA SER A 207 -33.46 -24.03 -5.66
C SER A 207 -33.47 -24.36 -4.14
N GLY A 208 -34.14 -23.53 -3.33
CA GLY A 208 -34.33 -23.76 -1.89
C GLY A 208 -33.21 -23.22 -0.99
N TYR A 209 -32.29 -22.40 -1.53
CA TYR A 209 -31.25 -21.69 -0.76
C TYR A 209 -31.72 -20.27 -0.39
N ASP A 210 -32.90 -20.16 0.15
CA ASP A 210 -33.59 -18.92 0.49
C ASP A 210 -33.72 -18.71 2.01
N ILE A 211 -34.34 -17.59 2.40
CA ILE A 211 -34.52 -17.18 3.80
C ILE A 211 -35.36 -18.14 4.63
N ASN A 212 -36.18 -19.02 3.98
CA ASN A 212 -37.01 -20.01 4.68
C ASN A 212 -36.16 -21.20 5.17
N ASN A 213 -35.00 -21.41 4.55
CA ASN A 213 -34.00 -22.38 5.02
C ASN A 213 -32.74 -21.66 5.44
N ARG A 214 -32.63 -21.31 6.71
CA ARG A 214 -31.53 -20.49 7.25
C ARG A 214 -30.14 -21.08 6.96
N LEU A 215 -29.96 -22.39 7.01
CA LEU A 215 -28.68 -23.04 6.73
C LEU A 215 -28.32 -22.92 5.25
N LYS A 216 -29.22 -23.30 4.35
CA LYS A 216 -29.02 -23.18 2.92
C LYS A 216 -28.84 -21.71 2.47
N TYR A 217 -29.59 -20.79 3.08
CA TYR A 217 -29.37 -19.35 2.85
C TYR A 217 -27.96 -18.91 3.24
N SER A 218 -27.42 -19.38 4.38
CA SER A 218 -26.06 -19.05 4.77
C SER A 218 -25.02 -19.57 3.76
N TYR A 219 -25.23 -20.73 3.18
CA TYR A 219 -24.38 -21.26 2.10
C TYR A 219 -24.43 -20.38 0.84
N ALA A 220 -25.62 -19.93 0.44
CA ALA A 220 -25.74 -19.03 -0.70
C ALA A 220 -24.99 -17.70 -0.50
N GLN A 221 -24.97 -17.19 0.75
CA GLN A 221 -24.30 -15.95 1.12
C GLN A 221 -22.82 -16.10 1.54
N GLU A 222 -22.31 -17.32 1.57
CA GLU A 222 -20.97 -17.65 2.01
C GLU A 222 -19.90 -16.97 1.16
N ILE A 223 -18.80 -16.53 1.81
CA ILE A 223 -17.69 -15.88 1.10
C ILE A 223 -17.06 -16.81 0.04
N THR A 224 -17.16 -18.12 0.20
CA THR A 224 -16.69 -19.09 -0.80
C THR A 224 -17.60 -19.16 -2.03
N ASN A 225 -18.80 -18.58 -2.00
CA ASN A 225 -19.62 -18.32 -3.18
C ASN A 225 -19.39 -16.92 -3.78
N ARG A 226 -18.34 -16.22 -3.36
CA ARG A 226 -18.06 -14.85 -3.85
C ARG A 226 -16.79 -14.79 -4.69
N ALA A 227 -16.85 -13.98 -5.75
CA ALA A 227 -15.69 -13.57 -6.54
C ALA A 227 -15.55 -12.06 -6.50
N ILE A 228 -14.31 -11.58 -6.72
CA ILE A 228 -14.03 -10.16 -6.83
C ILE A 228 -14.10 -9.76 -8.30
N LEU A 229 -14.96 -8.81 -8.59
CA LEU A 229 -15.19 -8.24 -9.92
C LEU A 229 -15.05 -6.72 -9.89
N THR A 230 -14.90 -6.10 -11.05
CA THR A 230 -15.08 -4.64 -11.18
C THR A 230 -16.56 -4.30 -11.37
N SER A 231 -16.99 -3.12 -10.94
CA SER A 231 -18.40 -2.70 -11.03
C SER A 231 -18.98 -2.71 -12.46
N LEU A 232 -18.10 -2.47 -13.45
CA LEU A 232 -18.49 -2.54 -14.87
C LEU A 232 -18.86 -3.97 -15.27
N SER A 233 -18.19 -4.97 -14.74
CA SER A 233 -18.36 -6.38 -15.07
C SER A 233 -19.59 -7.01 -14.42
N ASN A 234 -19.93 -6.56 -13.23
CA ASN A 234 -21.05 -7.12 -12.48
C ASN A 234 -22.39 -6.91 -13.22
N ARG A 235 -22.53 -5.77 -13.90
CA ARG A 235 -23.72 -5.47 -14.71
C ARG A 235 -23.88 -6.39 -15.94
N THR A 236 -22.78 -6.90 -16.46
CA THR A 236 -22.77 -7.76 -17.67
C THR A 236 -23.02 -9.23 -17.34
N LYS A 237 -22.58 -9.70 -16.17
CA LYS A 237 -22.76 -11.09 -15.73
C LYS A 237 -24.24 -11.41 -15.47
N SER A 238 -25.00 -10.48 -14.88
CA SER A 238 -26.43 -10.68 -14.53
C SER A 238 -26.69 -12.03 -13.83
N ALA A 239 -27.78 -12.73 -14.17
CA ALA A 239 -28.14 -14.02 -13.58
C ALA A 239 -27.60 -15.23 -14.38
N MET A 240 -26.44 -15.09 -15.01
CA MET A 240 -25.82 -16.16 -15.78
C MET A 240 -25.49 -17.36 -14.89
N MET A 241 -25.82 -18.58 -15.34
CA MET A 241 -25.49 -19.82 -14.61
C MET A 241 -23.97 -19.95 -14.44
N ALA A 242 -23.53 -20.41 -13.27
CA ALA A 242 -22.12 -20.53 -12.93
C ALA A 242 -21.32 -21.35 -13.98
N GLU A 243 -21.87 -22.46 -14.43
CA GLU A 243 -21.23 -23.31 -15.45
C GLU A 243 -20.90 -22.54 -16.74
N GLY A 244 -21.87 -21.84 -17.31
CA GLY A 244 -21.67 -21.07 -18.55
C GLY A 244 -20.69 -19.92 -18.35
N TYR A 245 -20.84 -19.19 -17.25
CA TYR A 245 -19.99 -18.05 -16.91
C TYR A 245 -18.52 -18.46 -16.68
N LEU A 246 -18.27 -19.49 -15.87
CA LEU A 246 -16.91 -19.93 -15.57
C LEU A 246 -16.20 -20.57 -16.78
N LYS A 247 -16.95 -21.26 -17.68
CA LYS A 247 -16.41 -21.72 -18.96
C LYS A 247 -15.96 -20.55 -19.82
N GLU A 248 -16.76 -19.50 -19.92
CA GLU A 248 -16.39 -18.29 -20.66
C GLU A 248 -15.14 -17.60 -20.05
N VAL A 249 -15.09 -17.47 -18.72
CA VAL A 249 -13.92 -16.93 -18.00
C VAL A 249 -12.67 -17.76 -18.28
N LYS A 250 -12.76 -19.10 -18.19
CA LYS A 250 -11.64 -20.00 -18.45
C LYS A 250 -11.09 -19.86 -19.86
N GLN A 251 -11.96 -19.65 -20.85
CA GLN A 251 -11.54 -19.44 -22.25
C GLN A 251 -10.86 -18.09 -22.46
N LYS A 252 -11.40 -17.01 -21.86
CA LYS A 252 -10.91 -15.64 -22.06
C LYS A 252 -9.72 -15.29 -21.15
N PHE A 253 -9.73 -15.79 -19.92
CA PHE A 253 -8.78 -15.43 -18.85
C PHE A 253 -8.38 -16.68 -18.04
N PRO A 254 -7.61 -17.62 -18.61
CA PRO A 254 -7.38 -18.96 -18.04
C PRO A 254 -6.84 -18.93 -16.59
N ASP A 255 -5.97 -17.96 -16.26
CA ASP A 255 -5.38 -17.88 -14.92
C ASP A 255 -6.32 -17.28 -13.86
N SER A 256 -7.39 -16.61 -14.27
CA SER A 256 -8.25 -15.83 -13.35
C SER A 256 -8.98 -16.71 -12.33
N LEU A 257 -9.34 -17.94 -12.70
CA LEU A 257 -9.99 -18.90 -11.81
C LEU A 257 -9.02 -19.31 -10.69
N LYS A 258 -7.81 -19.72 -11.07
CA LYS A 258 -6.76 -20.12 -10.11
C LYS A 258 -6.41 -18.98 -9.16
N LEU A 259 -6.22 -17.77 -9.68
CA LEU A 259 -5.84 -16.58 -8.89
C LEU A 259 -6.91 -16.15 -7.87
N GLN A 260 -8.18 -16.57 -8.07
CA GLN A 260 -9.26 -16.38 -7.09
C GLN A 260 -9.68 -17.68 -6.38
N CYS A 261 -8.84 -18.69 -6.39
CA CYS A 261 -9.09 -20.00 -5.74
C CYS A 261 -10.43 -20.61 -6.15
N ILE A 262 -10.79 -20.53 -7.42
CA ILE A 262 -11.99 -21.19 -7.96
C ILE A 262 -11.57 -22.55 -8.48
N PRO A 263 -12.19 -23.65 -7.99
CA PRO A 263 -11.88 -25.01 -8.48
C PRO A 263 -12.07 -25.13 -9.99
N ASP A 264 -11.02 -25.59 -10.70
CA ASP A 264 -11.05 -25.77 -12.15
C ASP A 264 -11.57 -27.17 -12.53
N ASP A 265 -12.82 -27.43 -12.12
CA ASP A 265 -13.55 -28.65 -12.43
C ASP A 265 -14.97 -28.29 -12.86
N GLU A 266 -15.27 -28.51 -14.15
CA GLU A 266 -16.57 -28.17 -14.75
C GLU A 266 -17.74 -28.92 -14.13
N MET A 267 -17.51 -30.10 -13.54
CA MET A 267 -18.55 -30.83 -12.83
C MET A 267 -19.00 -30.07 -11.58
N LEU A 268 -18.08 -29.38 -10.90
CA LEU A 268 -18.37 -28.57 -9.72
C LEU A 268 -19.16 -27.29 -10.06
N TRP A 269 -19.13 -26.82 -11.31
CA TRP A 269 -19.81 -25.58 -11.72
C TRP A 269 -21.31 -25.76 -11.99
N LYS A 270 -21.81 -27.00 -11.96
CA LYS A 270 -23.21 -27.30 -12.12
C LYS A 270 -23.99 -27.02 -10.84
N LEU A 271 -25.24 -26.55 -10.98
CA LEU A 271 -26.08 -26.15 -9.84
C LEU A 271 -26.32 -27.28 -8.83
N GLU A 272 -26.51 -28.49 -9.31
CA GLU A 272 -26.67 -29.69 -8.49
C GLU A 272 -25.49 -30.01 -7.61
N ASN A 273 -24.29 -29.50 -7.96
CA ASN A 273 -23.03 -29.71 -7.24
C ASN A 273 -22.60 -28.48 -6.43
N PHE A 274 -23.51 -27.53 -6.17
CA PHE A 274 -23.19 -26.28 -5.48
C PHE A 274 -22.53 -26.49 -4.10
N GLU A 275 -23.07 -27.37 -3.27
CA GLU A 275 -22.48 -27.62 -1.94
C GLU A 275 -21.11 -28.31 -2.05
N LEU A 276 -20.90 -29.17 -3.04
CA LEU A 276 -19.60 -29.80 -3.34
C LEU A 276 -18.60 -28.78 -3.85
N PHE A 277 -19.03 -27.81 -4.66
CA PHE A 277 -18.21 -26.66 -5.07
C PHE A 277 -17.74 -25.86 -3.84
N LEU A 278 -18.63 -25.51 -2.92
CA LEU A 278 -18.26 -24.80 -1.70
C LEU A 278 -17.25 -25.59 -0.87
N GLU A 279 -17.46 -26.88 -0.69
CA GLU A 279 -16.53 -27.73 0.08
C GLU A 279 -15.12 -27.75 -0.55
N ASN A 280 -15.02 -27.93 -1.86
CA ASN A 280 -13.73 -27.93 -2.56
C ASN A 280 -13.04 -26.56 -2.47
N ARG A 281 -13.81 -25.48 -2.63
CA ARG A 281 -13.24 -24.14 -2.55
C ARG A 281 -12.82 -23.76 -1.12
N ARG A 282 -13.53 -24.20 -0.08
CA ARG A 282 -13.11 -24.04 1.32
C ARG A 282 -11.75 -24.71 1.57
N LYS A 283 -11.55 -25.94 1.10
CA LYS A 283 -10.26 -26.66 1.20
C LYS A 283 -9.15 -25.90 0.52
N LEU A 284 -9.39 -25.45 -0.70
CA LEU A 284 -8.41 -24.72 -1.50
C LEU A 284 -8.04 -23.39 -0.82
N LEU A 285 -9.04 -22.60 -0.37
CA LEU A 285 -8.81 -21.34 0.32
C LEU A 285 -8.07 -21.55 1.65
N ALA A 286 -8.44 -22.53 2.45
CA ALA A 286 -7.76 -22.80 3.71
C ALA A 286 -6.27 -23.14 3.48
N SER A 287 -5.97 -23.99 2.51
CA SER A 287 -4.58 -24.31 2.14
C SER A 287 -3.81 -23.07 1.70
N GLU A 288 -4.32 -22.35 0.72
CA GLU A 288 -3.64 -21.21 0.12
C GLU A 288 -3.43 -20.05 1.10
N LEU A 289 -4.41 -19.78 2.00
CA LEU A 289 -4.28 -18.74 3.01
C LEU A 289 -3.28 -19.13 4.12
N ASN A 290 -3.23 -20.40 4.52
CA ASN A 290 -2.21 -20.88 5.46
C ASN A 290 -0.81 -20.78 4.85
N ASP A 291 -0.64 -21.21 3.59
CA ASP A 291 0.63 -21.09 2.87
C ASP A 291 1.06 -19.63 2.71
N PHE A 292 0.12 -18.74 2.39
CA PHE A 292 0.37 -17.31 2.32
C PHE A 292 0.89 -16.74 3.65
N LEU A 293 0.23 -17.07 4.77
CA LEU A 293 0.63 -16.60 6.10
C LEU A 293 1.97 -17.20 6.55
N ASN A 294 2.23 -18.46 6.22
CA ASN A 294 3.50 -19.11 6.58
C ASN A 294 4.68 -18.53 5.79
N ASN A 295 4.50 -18.31 4.50
CA ASN A 295 5.55 -17.80 3.62
C ASN A 295 5.93 -16.33 3.88
N LEU A 296 5.13 -15.56 4.64
CA LEU A 296 5.49 -14.18 5.02
C LEU A 296 6.80 -14.08 5.83
N THR A 297 7.20 -15.14 6.54
CA THR A 297 8.44 -15.15 7.34
C THR A 297 9.58 -15.88 6.66
N ASP A 298 9.30 -16.72 5.67
CA ASP A 298 10.28 -17.57 4.98
C ASP A 298 10.85 -16.91 3.70
N SER A 299 10.38 -15.72 3.35
CA SER A 299 10.91 -15.01 2.18
C SER A 299 12.39 -14.73 2.39
N LYS A 300 13.23 -15.39 1.61
CA LYS A 300 14.61 -14.97 1.34
C LYS A 300 14.54 -13.47 1.04
N VAL A 301 15.50 -12.73 1.61
CA VAL A 301 15.74 -11.33 1.29
C VAL A 301 16.16 -11.26 -0.19
N ASP A 302 15.18 -11.33 -1.07
CA ASP A 302 15.31 -10.71 -2.38
C ASP A 302 15.12 -9.23 -2.11
N ASP A 303 16.03 -8.41 -2.60
CA ASP A 303 15.94 -6.93 -2.52
C ASP A 303 14.50 -6.52 -2.78
N VAL A 304 13.88 -5.88 -1.78
CA VAL A 304 12.48 -5.46 -1.86
C VAL A 304 12.41 -4.38 -2.92
N ASN A 305 12.16 -4.78 -4.12
CA ASN A 305 11.45 -3.93 -5.05
C ASN A 305 10.09 -3.66 -4.40
N VAL A 306 9.97 -2.53 -3.71
CA VAL A 306 8.66 -1.92 -3.50
C VAL A 306 8.11 -1.79 -4.90
N ASP A 307 7.05 -2.53 -5.21
CA ASP A 307 6.56 -2.57 -6.58
C ASP A 307 6.28 -1.12 -6.98
N VAL A 308 6.98 -0.65 -7.98
CA VAL A 308 6.86 0.73 -8.49
C VAL A 308 5.40 1.03 -8.83
N TYR A 309 4.66 -0.01 -9.19
CA TYR A 309 3.23 0.02 -9.36
C TYR A 309 2.49 0.45 -8.09
N ASP A 310 2.85 -0.14 -6.93
CA ASP A 310 2.24 0.23 -5.64
C ASP A 310 2.58 1.67 -5.24
N MET A 311 3.80 2.14 -5.56
CA MET A 311 4.18 3.55 -5.34
C MET A 311 3.32 4.50 -6.17
N ILE A 312 3.08 4.18 -7.46
CA ILE A 312 2.24 4.98 -8.34
C ILE A 312 0.81 5.06 -7.79
N HIS A 313 0.25 3.92 -7.38
CA HIS A 313 -1.13 3.87 -6.89
C HIS A 313 -1.34 4.47 -5.50
N ALA A 314 -0.27 4.54 -4.69
CA ALA A 314 -0.29 5.32 -3.46
C ALA A 314 -0.45 6.83 -3.72
N GLY A 315 -0.14 7.28 -4.95
CA GLY A 315 -0.16 8.66 -5.36
C GLY A 315 0.97 9.48 -4.74
N GLU A 316 1.01 10.76 -5.10
CA GLU A 316 1.99 11.69 -4.52
C GLU A 316 1.83 11.79 -3.01
N ASN A 317 2.94 11.70 -2.31
CA ASN A 317 2.98 11.79 -0.86
C ASN A 317 4.37 12.30 -0.41
N HIS A 318 4.65 12.23 0.88
CA HIS A 318 5.97 12.65 1.40
C HIS A 318 7.14 11.82 0.84
N TYR A 319 6.89 10.62 0.31
CA TYR A 319 7.90 9.65 -0.14
C TYR A 319 7.99 9.49 -1.66
N VAL A 320 6.94 9.85 -2.38
CA VAL A 320 6.82 9.67 -3.82
C VAL A 320 6.33 10.96 -4.46
N GLU A 321 6.97 11.36 -5.53
CA GLU A 321 6.52 12.41 -6.45
C GLU A 321 6.34 11.81 -7.83
N LEU A 322 5.25 12.15 -8.49
CA LEU A 322 4.91 11.70 -9.84
C LEU A 322 5.03 12.87 -10.80
N LYS A 323 5.58 12.62 -11.97
CA LYS A 323 5.64 13.61 -13.06
C LYS A 323 5.30 12.96 -14.37
N SER A 324 4.46 13.62 -15.14
CA SER A 324 4.01 13.11 -16.45
C SER A 324 5.18 12.97 -17.42
N THR A 325 6.08 13.97 -17.45
CA THR A 325 7.17 14.04 -18.42
C THR A 325 8.41 14.72 -17.81
N LEU A 326 9.57 14.52 -18.41
CA LEU A 326 10.81 15.22 -18.08
C LEU A 326 10.84 16.62 -18.70
N ARG A 327 10.47 16.73 -19.97
CA ARG A 327 10.60 17.97 -20.76
C ARG A 327 9.52 18.21 -21.81
N TYR A 328 8.69 17.23 -22.13
CA TYR A 328 7.61 17.36 -23.09
C TYR A 328 6.35 17.94 -22.43
N ASP A 329 5.90 19.07 -22.89
CA ASP A 329 4.66 19.70 -22.42
C ASP A 329 3.45 19.13 -23.17
N MET A 330 2.69 18.29 -22.49
CA MET A 330 1.49 17.61 -23.02
C MET A 330 0.38 18.58 -23.47
N LYS A 331 0.38 19.84 -23.01
CA LYS A 331 -0.63 20.84 -23.37
C LYS A 331 -0.29 21.57 -24.66
N THR A 332 0.99 21.85 -24.84
CA THR A 332 1.49 22.60 -26.01
C THR A 332 2.07 21.70 -27.09
N ASN A 333 2.26 20.41 -26.79
CA ASN A 333 2.93 19.42 -27.63
C ASN A 333 4.35 19.86 -28.05
N GLN A 334 5.08 20.50 -27.16
CA GLN A 334 6.41 21.03 -27.42
C GLN A 334 7.35 20.80 -26.23
N VAL A 335 8.65 20.92 -26.50
CA VAL A 335 9.67 20.89 -25.44
C VAL A 335 9.54 22.14 -24.56
N ASN A 336 9.41 21.92 -23.26
CA ASN A 336 9.36 22.97 -22.24
C ASN A 336 10.44 22.73 -21.17
N LYS A 337 11.50 23.54 -21.22
CA LYS A 337 12.62 23.43 -20.27
C LYS A 337 12.26 23.79 -18.82
N GLU A 338 11.11 24.41 -18.58
CA GLU A 338 10.63 24.67 -17.23
C GLU A 338 10.28 23.36 -16.49
N LEU A 339 9.86 22.31 -17.24
CA LEU A 339 9.60 20.99 -16.67
C LEU A 339 10.89 20.35 -16.14
N GLU A 340 12.00 20.50 -16.85
CA GLU A 340 13.33 20.04 -16.39
C GLU A 340 13.72 20.73 -15.07
N GLN A 341 13.38 22.01 -14.89
CA GLN A 341 13.61 22.73 -13.62
C GLN A 341 12.73 22.20 -12.48
N VAL A 342 11.51 21.74 -12.77
CA VAL A 342 10.65 21.10 -11.78
C VAL A 342 11.26 19.77 -11.31
N ILE A 343 11.79 18.96 -12.21
CA ILE A 343 12.50 17.71 -11.88
C ILE A 343 13.72 18.01 -10.99
N LEU A 344 14.57 18.96 -11.39
CA LEU A 344 15.75 19.36 -10.60
C LEU A 344 15.36 19.86 -9.21
N LYS A 345 14.37 20.73 -9.11
CA LYS A 345 13.82 21.21 -7.83
C LYS A 345 13.36 20.06 -6.92
N THR A 346 12.69 19.06 -7.49
CA THR A 346 12.20 17.89 -6.75
C THR A 346 13.38 17.04 -6.23
N ILE A 347 14.38 16.80 -7.08
CA ILE A 347 15.61 16.08 -6.70
C ILE A 347 16.32 16.80 -5.54
N ALA A 348 16.49 18.13 -5.63
CA ALA A 348 17.10 18.91 -4.56
C ALA A 348 16.28 18.85 -3.26
N ALA A 349 14.96 19.02 -3.34
CA ALA A 349 14.07 18.98 -2.18
C ALA A 349 14.11 17.64 -1.47
N PHE A 350 14.14 16.53 -2.21
CA PHE A 350 14.26 15.20 -1.64
C PHE A 350 15.65 14.98 -1.01
N SER A 351 16.71 15.40 -1.67
CA SER A 351 18.07 15.29 -1.13
C SER A 351 18.27 16.14 0.12
N ASN A 352 17.79 17.37 0.14
CA ASN A 352 17.81 18.24 1.32
C ASN A 352 16.93 17.73 2.46
N GLY A 353 15.92 16.93 2.14
CA GLY A 353 15.07 16.22 3.08
C GLY A 353 15.66 14.87 3.49
N ARG A 354 14.90 13.81 3.29
CA ARG A 354 15.22 12.44 3.77
C ARG A 354 15.51 11.45 2.63
N GLY A 355 15.74 11.94 1.43
CA GLY A 355 15.75 11.12 0.23
C GLY A 355 14.34 10.65 -0.13
N ARG A 356 14.06 10.15 -1.31
CA ARG A 356 12.76 9.59 -1.74
C ARG A 356 12.77 9.24 -3.22
N THR A 357 11.61 8.86 -3.75
CA THR A 357 11.44 8.39 -5.11
C THR A 357 10.70 9.41 -5.97
N LEU A 358 11.27 9.74 -7.11
CA LEU A 358 10.63 10.51 -8.17
C LEU A 358 10.35 9.57 -9.34
N ILE A 359 9.11 9.55 -9.83
CA ILE A 359 8.68 8.73 -10.95
C ILE A 359 8.28 9.65 -12.10
N ILE A 360 8.81 9.41 -13.31
CA ILE A 360 8.48 10.14 -14.53
C ILE A 360 7.79 9.20 -15.50
N GLY A 361 6.75 9.66 -16.18
CA GLY A 361 5.89 8.88 -17.06
C GLY A 361 4.52 8.55 -16.45
N VAL A 362 4.14 9.26 -15.38
CA VAL A 362 2.86 9.07 -14.67
C VAL A 362 2.18 10.42 -14.44
N THR A 363 0.91 10.53 -14.77
CA THR A 363 0.11 11.76 -14.60
C THR A 363 -0.35 11.96 -13.15
N ASP A 364 -0.85 13.17 -12.82
CA ASP A 364 -1.46 13.47 -11.52
C ASP A 364 -2.72 12.63 -11.24
N ASP A 365 -3.38 12.13 -12.29
CA ASP A 365 -4.52 11.21 -12.20
C ASP A 365 -4.07 9.73 -12.07
N LEU A 366 -2.78 9.49 -11.92
CA LEU A 366 -2.13 8.19 -11.75
C LEU A 366 -2.18 7.31 -13.01
N GLU A 367 -2.38 7.89 -14.18
CA GLU A 367 -2.28 7.19 -15.45
C GLU A 367 -0.82 7.02 -15.86
N ILE A 368 -0.42 5.80 -16.20
CA ILE A 368 0.92 5.48 -16.70
C ILE A 368 0.94 5.79 -18.19
N ILE A 369 1.61 6.87 -18.56
CA ILE A 369 1.70 7.33 -19.95
C ILE A 369 3.05 7.05 -20.63
N GLY A 370 4.07 6.67 -19.82
CA GLY A 370 5.40 6.33 -20.29
C GLY A 370 6.26 7.51 -20.70
N LEU A 371 7.37 7.20 -21.38
CA LEU A 371 8.44 8.13 -21.72
C LEU A 371 8.53 8.43 -23.22
N GLU A 372 7.69 7.85 -24.07
CA GLU A 372 7.79 7.97 -25.53
C GLU A 372 7.80 9.42 -25.98
N ASN A 373 6.91 10.26 -25.41
CA ASN A 373 6.86 11.69 -25.75
C ASN A 373 8.16 12.42 -25.40
N ASP A 374 8.85 12.04 -24.32
CA ASP A 374 10.13 12.61 -23.96
C ASP A 374 11.25 12.07 -24.87
N TYR A 375 11.21 10.76 -25.21
CA TYR A 375 12.16 10.14 -26.12
C TYR A 375 12.18 10.84 -27.48
N ASP A 376 11.02 11.12 -28.06
CA ASP A 376 10.87 11.80 -29.35
C ASP A 376 11.47 13.22 -29.37
N THR A 377 11.73 13.80 -28.20
CA THR A 377 12.38 15.12 -28.11
C THR A 377 13.91 15.03 -28.09
N LEU A 378 14.48 13.84 -28.07
CA LEU A 378 15.91 13.57 -27.94
C LEU A 378 16.48 12.99 -29.24
N SER A 379 17.79 13.13 -29.43
CA SER A 379 18.46 12.86 -30.72
C SER A 379 18.31 11.44 -31.24
N GLU A 380 18.27 10.43 -30.35
CA GLU A 380 18.15 9.00 -30.74
C GLU A 380 16.80 8.40 -30.35
N GLY A 381 15.95 9.15 -29.66
CA GLY A 381 14.60 8.73 -29.31
C GLY A 381 14.53 7.46 -28.45
N ASN A 382 15.46 7.27 -27.52
CA ASN A 382 15.54 6.05 -26.72
C ASN A 382 15.89 6.31 -25.24
N LYS A 383 15.80 5.25 -24.45
CA LYS A 383 16.09 5.25 -23.02
C LYS A 383 17.49 5.76 -22.68
N ASP A 384 18.50 5.34 -23.44
CA ASP A 384 19.90 5.66 -23.13
C ASP A 384 20.14 7.17 -23.30
N THR A 385 19.57 7.79 -24.34
CA THR A 385 19.64 9.25 -24.54
C THR A 385 18.84 10.01 -23.50
N PHE A 386 17.72 9.47 -23.04
CA PHE A 386 16.94 10.05 -21.95
C PHE A 386 17.73 10.03 -20.63
N GLU A 387 18.29 8.88 -20.25
CA GLU A 387 19.10 8.78 -19.03
C GLU A 387 20.33 9.70 -19.09
N LEU A 388 21.03 9.74 -20.22
CA LEU A 388 22.17 10.62 -20.42
C LEU A 388 21.77 12.10 -20.27
N HIS A 389 20.63 12.50 -20.85
CA HIS A 389 20.11 13.86 -20.75
C HIS A 389 19.78 14.22 -19.30
N LEU A 390 19.06 13.35 -18.58
CA LEU A 390 18.72 13.53 -17.18
C LEU A 390 19.98 13.63 -16.29
N ARG A 391 20.97 12.74 -16.49
CA ARG A 391 22.23 12.78 -15.76
C ARG A 391 23.01 14.07 -16.05
N ASN A 392 23.02 14.55 -17.29
CA ASN A 392 23.66 15.81 -17.65
C ASN A 392 23.00 17.02 -17.00
N LEU A 393 21.67 17.05 -16.90
CA LEU A 393 20.94 18.08 -16.16
C LEU A 393 21.35 18.12 -14.69
N VAL A 394 21.39 16.95 -14.05
CA VAL A 394 21.79 16.83 -12.63
C VAL A 394 23.26 17.17 -12.43
N ASN A 395 24.15 16.65 -13.28
CA ASN A 395 25.59 16.92 -13.22
C ASN A 395 25.90 18.42 -13.35
N THR A 396 25.20 19.09 -14.26
CA THR A 396 25.35 20.53 -14.48
C THR A 396 24.85 21.35 -13.30
N SER A 397 23.77 20.89 -12.66
CA SER A 397 23.13 21.64 -11.57
C SER A 397 23.75 21.37 -10.20
N TYR A 398 24.15 20.13 -9.91
CA TYR A 398 24.56 19.69 -8.57
C TYR A 398 25.94 19.02 -8.53
N GLY A 399 26.56 18.81 -9.70
CA GLY A 399 27.88 18.18 -9.82
C GLY A 399 27.81 16.65 -9.98
N VAL A 400 28.85 16.11 -10.66
CA VAL A 400 28.97 14.67 -10.96
C VAL A 400 28.99 13.81 -9.68
N GLY A 401 29.67 14.28 -8.64
CA GLY A 401 29.72 13.58 -7.34
C GLY A 401 28.36 13.43 -6.67
N PHE A 402 27.49 14.43 -6.82
CA PHE A 402 26.11 14.35 -6.32
C PHE A 402 25.31 13.28 -7.07
N ALA A 403 25.33 13.32 -8.40
CA ALA A 403 24.59 12.38 -9.22
C ALA A 403 25.02 10.91 -8.97
N ALA A 404 26.33 10.68 -8.86
CA ALA A 404 26.90 9.34 -8.63
C ALA A 404 26.55 8.76 -7.26
N ASN A 405 26.53 9.59 -6.21
CA ASN A 405 26.35 9.12 -4.84
C ASN A 405 24.89 9.11 -4.36
N ASN A 406 24.04 9.98 -4.92
CA ASN A 406 22.72 10.24 -4.40
C ASN A 406 21.58 9.74 -5.29
N LEU A 407 21.84 9.36 -6.55
CA LEU A 407 20.80 8.93 -7.48
C LEU A 407 21.01 7.50 -7.96
N ALA A 408 19.94 6.68 -7.87
CA ALA A 408 19.81 5.46 -8.63
C ALA A 408 18.64 5.63 -9.62
N ILE A 409 18.87 5.37 -10.91
CA ILE A 409 17.89 5.54 -11.97
C ILE A 409 17.62 4.18 -12.58
N THR A 410 16.35 3.80 -12.65
CA THR A 410 15.87 2.54 -13.24
C THR A 410 14.71 2.79 -14.18
N PHE A 411 14.48 1.86 -15.10
CA PHE A 411 13.43 1.97 -16.12
C PHE A 411 12.55 0.71 -16.12
N PRO A 412 11.68 0.56 -15.11
CA PRO A 412 10.74 -0.55 -15.11
C PRO A 412 9.69 -0.40 -16.20
N VAL A 413 9.23 -1.54 -16.73
CA VAL A 413 8.10 -1.63 -17.66
C VAL A 413 6.87 -2.06 -16.87
N ILE A 414 5.81 -1.28 -16.93
CA ILE A 414 4.53 -1.55 -16.28
C ILE A 414 3.44 -1.49 -17.35
N ASP A 415 2.66 -2.55 -17.48
CA ASP A 415 1.60 -2.66 -18.50
C ASP A 415 2.09 -2.37 -19.94
N ASP A 416 3.28 -2.90 -20.28
CA ASP A 416 3.98 -2.69 -21.54
C ASP A 416 4.45 -1.23 -21.78
N VAL A 417 4.42 -0.38 -20.75
CA VAL A 417 4.83 1.02 -20.81
C VAL A 417 6.06 1.26 -19.95
N GLU A 418 7.15 1.79 -20.52
CA GLU A 418 8.38 2.09 -19.81
C GLU A 418 8.26 3.44 -19.09
N ILE A 419 8.64 3.46 -17.80
CA ILE A 419 8.70 4.67 -16.98
C ILE A 419 10.09 4.87 -16.38
N CYS A 420 10.40 6.07 -15.89
CA CYS A 420 11.67 6.33 -15.20
C CYS A 420 11.44 6.49 -13.70
N VAL A 421 12.17 5.70 -12.91
CA VAL A 421 12.18 5.76 -11.45
C VAL A 421 13.53 6.26 -10.97
N ILE A 422 13.53 7.32 -10.20
CA ILE A 422 14.71 7.96 -9.64
C ILE A 422 14.64 7.84 -8.11
N GLU A 423 15.44 6.97 -7.55
CA GLU A 423 15.66 6.93 -6.10
C GLU A 423 16.68 7.98 -5.70
N ILE A 424 16.27 8.92 -4.86
CA ILE A 424 17.08 10.03 -4.39
C ILE A 424 17.44 9.77 -2.93
N LYS A 425 18.72 9.57 -2.66
CA LYS A 425 19.22 9.39 -1.29
C LYS A 425 19.23 10.73 -0.54
N GLN A 426 19.11 10.64 0.76
CA GLN A 426 19.33 11.77 1.65
C GLN A 426 20.75 12.33 1.44
N GLY A 427 20.85 13.61 1.10
CA GLY A 427 22.14 14.26 0.91
C GLY A 427 22.90 14.44 2.24
N LEU A 428 24.21 14.30 2.19
CA LEU A 428 25.11 14.63 3.32
C LEU A 428 25.47 16.12 3.38
N LYS A 429 25.20 16.85 2.30
CA LYS A 429 25.49 18.30 2.18
C LYS A 429 24.25 19.01 1.61
N PRO A 430 24.04 20.29 1.98
CA PRO A 430 22.95 21.09 1.42
C PRO A 430 23.14 21.30 -0.10
N VAL A 431 22.03 21.24 -0.83
CA VAL A 431 21.97 21.41 -2.28
C VAL A 431 21.11 22.60 -2.63
N TYR A 432 21.63 23.52 -3.42
CA TYR A 432 20.92 24.71 -3.91
C TYR A 432 20.62 24.58 -5.39
N THR A 433 19.45 25.05 -5.81
CA THR A 433 19.01 25.01 -7.20
C THR A 433 19.07 26.41 -7.80
N ASN A 434 19.76 26.55 -8.93
CA ASN A 434 19.75 27.78 -9.71
C ASN A 434 18.42 27.95 -10.43
N VAL A 435 17.73 29.05 -10.19
CA VAL A 435 16.45 29.39 -10.80
C VAL A 435 16.61 30.71 -11.56
N ILE A 436 16.03 30.74 -12.74
CA ILE A 436 15.93 31.97 -13.55
C ILE A 436 14.49 32.44 -13.45
N ASP A 437 14.27 33.67 -13.00
CA ASP A 437 12.94 34.24 -12.93
C ASP A 437 12.42 34.71 -14.30
N LYS A 438 11.17 35.13 -14.36
CA LYS A 438 10.53 35.62 -15.58
C LYS A 438 11.19 36.90 -16.18
N TYR A 439 12.10 37.52 -15.44
CA TYR A 439 12.87 38.70 -15.88
C TYR A 439 14.31 38.31 -16.25
N GLY A 440 14.65 37.02 -16.27
CA GLY A 440 15.99 36.54 -16.58
C GLY A 440 17.01 36.65 -15.44
N ILE A 441 16.58 36.98 -14.22
CA ILE A 441 17.45 37.11 -13.06
C ILE A 441 17.73 35.72 -12.48
N LYS A 442 19.02 35.38 -12.37
CA LYS A 442 19.47 34.13 -11.75
C LYS A 442 19.50 34.29 -10.23
N SER A 443 18.95 33.32 -9.52
CA SER A 443 19.02 33.23 -8.06
C SER A 443 19.18 31.78 -7.62
N GLU A 444 19.85 31.57 -6.49
CA GLU A 444 19.92 30.24 -5.87
C GLU A 444 18.79 30.12 -4.85
N LYS A 445 18.09 28.98 -4.88
CA LYS A 445 17.02 28.67 -3.94
C LYS A 445 17.29 27.34 -3.25
N PHE A 446 16.97 27.29 -1.96
CA PHE A 446 17.06 26.07 -1.15
C PHE A 446 15.66 25.46 -1.03
N TYR A 447 15.46 24.32 -1.68
CA TYR A 447 14.19 23.61 -1.67
C TYR A 447 14.19 22.49 -0.64
N VAL A 448 13.06 22.33 0.03
CA VAL A 448 12.82 21.23 0.98
C VAL A 448 11.47 20.58 0.70
N ARG A 449 11.32 19.33 1.08
CA ARG A 449 10.04 18.65 0.97
C ARG A 449 9.17 18.96 2.19
N SER A 450 7.94 19.41 1.94
CA SER A 450 6.91 19.63 2.96
C SER A 450 5.60 19.00 2.48
N GLY A 451 5.26 17.84 3.04
CA GLY A 451 4.12 17.05 2.56
C GLY A 451 4.30 16.62 1.09
N ASN A 452 3.33 16.95 0.25
CA ASN A 452 3.34 16.71 -1.20
C ASN A 452 3.86 17.90 -2.02
N SER A 453 4.52 18.88 -1.41
CA SER A 453 5.07 20.05 -2.09
C SER A 453 6.56 20.23 -1.83
N SER A 454 7.23 20.97 -2.70
CA SER A 454 8.66 21.28 -2.60
C SER A 454 8.87 22.80 -2.57
N PRO A 455 8.51 23.50 -1.46
CA PRO A 455 8.69 24.93 -1.34
C PRO A 455 10.17 25.32 -1.23
N ALA A 456 10.49 26.53 -1.67
CA ALA A 456 11.76 27.16 -1.32
C ALA A 456 11.69 27.70 0.10
N LEU A 457 12.66 27.36 0.94
CA LEU A 457 12.76 27.98 2.28
C LEU A 457 13.11 29.46 2.18
N PRO A 458 12.50 30.32 3.00
CA PRO A 458 12.94 31.69 3.18
C PRO A 458 14.41 31.74 3.62
N THR A 459 15.18 32.69 3.12
CA THR A 459 16.61 32.82 3.45
C THR A 459 16.88 32.86 4.95
N SER A 460 15.95 33.45 5.72
CA SER A 460 16.01 33.49 7.19
C SER A 460 15.96 32.14 7.88
N GLU A 461 15.35 31.13 7.24
CA GLU A 461 15.18 29.79 7.80
C GLU A 461 16.24 28.79 7.34
N VAL A 462 16.87 29.05 6.20
CA VAL A 462 17.85 28.13 5.58
C VAL A 462 18.97 27.77 6.54
N ALA A 463 19.58 28.74 7.22
CA ALA A 463 20.70 28.49 8.13
C ALA A 463 20.31 27.64 9.35
N SER A 464 19.09 27.82 9.87
CA SER A 464 18.54 27.03 10.97
C SER A 464 18.28 25.60 10.51
N TYR A 465 17.64 25.42 9.35
CA TYR A 465 17.37 24.14 8.76
C TYR A 465 18.66 23.33 8.48
N ILE A 466 19.67 23.97 7.89
CA ILE A 466 20.95 23.31 7.59
C ILE A 466 21.61 22.82 8.88
N ARG A 467 21.63 23.61 9.94
CA ARG A 467 22.20 23.19 11.23
C ARG A 467 21.47 22.02 11.86
N SER A 468 20.15 21.99 11.76
CA SER A 468 19.35 20.90 12.35
C SER A 468 19.41 19.62 11.52
N ARG A 469 19.69 19.73 10.19
CA ARG A 469 19.53 18.62 9.27
C ARG A 469 20.86 17.97 8.85
N PHE A 470 21.94 18.72 8.76
CA PHE A 470 23.21 18.26 8.15
C PHE A 470 24.36 18.09 9.15
N ASP A 471 24.15 18.15 10.46
CA ASP A 471 25.18 18.01 11.51
C ASP A 471 26.53 18.63 11.09
N VAL A 472 26.56 19.95 10.91
CA VAL A 472 27.72 20.65 10.35
C VAL A 472 28.85 20.79 11.38
N PHE A 473 28.68 20.30 12.60
CA PHE A 473 29.69 20.32 13.67
C PHE A 473 29.71 19.03 14.49
N SER A 474 30.32 18.01 13.97
CA SER A 474 30.93 16.94 14.76
C SER A 474 32.37 16.74 14.31
#